data_66799ca7edf036d40cd385fd915164b0
#
_entry.id   66799ca7edf036d40cd385fd915164b0
#
_cell.length_a   1.000
_cell.length_b   1.000
_cell.length_c   1.000
_cell.angle_alpha   90.00
_cell.angle_beta   90.00
_cell.angle_gamma   90.00
#
_symmetry.space_group_name_H-M   'P 1'
#
loop_
_entity.id
_entity.type
_entity.pdbx_description
1 polymer ?
#
loop_
_entity_poly.entity_id
_entity_poly.type
_entity_poly.pdbx_seq_one_letter_code
_entity_poly.pdbx_strand_id
1 'polypeptide(L)'
;MLDWGDEFRGRKVVLTGACGVIGRWIAQAFAEAGARLCLSDMRADALAALAGELDIARNGGLTHVTDLSDSASIDALVGAVGKAWGAPEIVINNAGVYPSGFLIDIDAAEWDRIFDTNLRAPFLTARGFARLMIAAKVQGNIVNISSGAARRMRRTVVPYCTSKTALDRLTKGFAIELAEFGIRVNAVEPGFAPGSTASPLTDAHVEATTAGIPLGRASLPEDAPNAIMFVCSSKAAYITGATLSVDGGNSIGTFQRSQPASGAR
;
A
#
# COMPACT_ATOMS: atom_id res chain seq x y z
N MET A 1 -10.69 -1.74 -15.11
CA MET A 1 -10.93 -1.32 -13.71
C MET A 1 -12.43 -1.34 -13.43
N LEU A 2 -12.85 -1.53 -12.14
CA LEU A 2 -14.28 -1.45 -11.80
C LEU A 2 -14.80 -0.02 -12.00
N ASP A 3 -16.04 0.10 -12.41
CA ASP A 3 -16.72 1.41 -12.45
C ASP A 3 -17.19 1.79 -11.04
N TRP A 4 -16.65 2.87 -10.51
CA TRP A 4 -16.96 3.41 -9.19
C TRP A 4 -17.96 4.57 -9.24
N GLY A 5 -18.41 4.98 -10.43
CA GLY A 5 -19.24 6.17 -10.60
C GLY A 5 -18.61 7.39 -9.94
N ASP A 6 -19.37 8.09 -9.11
CA ASP A 6 -18.90 9.28 -8.38
C ASP A 6 -18.37 9.00 -6.95
N GLU A 7 -18.20 7.73 -6.57
CA GLU A 7 -17.80 7.33 -5.20
C GLU A 7 -16.53 8.05 -4.69
N PHE A 8 -15.56 8.29 -5.58
CA PHE A 8 -14.28 8.91 -5.22
C PHE A 8 -14.10 10.32 -5.75
N ARG A 9 -15.06 10.84 -6.52
CA ARG A 9 -14.95 12.18 -7.10
C ARG A 9 -14.76 13.25 -6.01
N GLY A 10 -13.65 13.99 -6.09
CA GLY A 10 -13.29 15.05 -5.15
C GLY A 10 -12.83 14.57 -3.77
N ARG A 11 -12.88 13.26 -3.46
CA ARG A 11 -12.38 12.73 -2.18
C ARG A 11 -10.87 12.94 -2.05
N LYS A 12 -10.46 13.37 -0.88
CA LYS A 12 -9.07 13.72 -0.55
C LYS A 12 -8.30 12.45 -0.15
N VAL A 13 -7.36 12.03 -0.97
CA VAL A 13 -6.60 10.78 -0.82
C VAL A 13 -5.12 11.09 -0.64
N VAL A 14 -4.51 10.65 0.44
CA VAL A 14 -3.06 10.68 0.65
C VAL A 14 -2.47 9.31 0.33
N LEU A 15 -1.45 9.27 -0.53
CA LEU A 15 -0.76 8.06 -0.94
C LEU A 15 0.75 8.20 -0.71
N THR A 16 1.33 7.33 0.12
CA THR A 16 2.78 7.25 0.31
C THR A 16 3.42 6.24 -0.63
N GLY A 17 4.70 6.47 -1.02
CA GLY A 17 5.40 5.60 -1.95
C GLY A 17 4.74 5.59 -3.34
N ALA A 18 4.24 6.73 -3.77
CA ALA A 18 3.44 6.88 -4.99
C ALA A 18 4.19 6.49 -6.27
N CYS A 19 5.51 6.63 -6.29
CA CYS A 19 6.33 6.33 -7.47
C CYS A 19 6.73 4.85 -7.59
N GLY A 20 6.40 3.98 -6.63
CA GLY A 20 6.57 2.52 -6.73
C GLY A 20 5.57 1.90 -7.72
N VAL A 21 5.77 0.63 -8.10
CA VAL A 21 4.87 -0.07 -9.05
C VAL A 21 3.42 -0.03 -8.57
N ILE A 22 3.16 -0.55 -7.38
CA ILE A 22 1.80 -0.56 -6.80
C ILE A 22 1.31 0.87 -6.53
N GLY A 23 2.19 1.77 -6.07
CA GLY A 23 1.85 3.18 -5.83
C GLY A 23 1.35 3.89 -7.08
N ARG A 24 2.01 3.70 -8.22
CA ARG A 24 1.58 4.25 -9.52
C ARG A 24 0.21 3.71 -9.94
N TRP A 25 -0.02 2.41 -9.78
CA TRP A 25 -1.33 1.80 -10.09
C TRP A 25 -2.45 2.38 -9.22
N ILE A 26 -2.18 2.55 -7.91
CA ILE A 26 -3.13 3.17 -6.99
C ILE A 26 -3.39 4.63 -7.37
N ALA A 27 -2.32 5.42 -7.63
CA ALA A 27 -2.44 6.82 -8.02
C ALA A 27 -3.28 6.98 -9.30
N GLN A 28 -3.01 6.16 -10.32
CA GLN A 28 -3.76 6.13 -11.58
C GLN A 28 -5.25 5.85 -11.33
N ALA A 29 -5.55 4.80 -10.58
CA ALA A 29 -6.93 4.37 -10.32
C ALA A 29 -7.75 5.45 -9.61
N PHE A 30 -7.19 6.09 -8.57
CA PHE A 30 -7.89 7.16 -7.88
C PHE A 30 -7.97 8.46 -8.69
N ALA A 31 -6.95 8.77 -9.54
CA ALA A 31 -7.01 9.90 -10.46
C ALA A 31 -8.13 9.73 -11.49
N GLU A 32 -8.25 8.54 -12.11
CA GLU A 32 -9.31 8.20 -13.06
C GLU A 32 -10.70 8.27 -12.42
N ALA A 33 -10.81 7.91 -11.14
CA ALA A 33 -12.06 8.04 -10.37
C ALA A 33 -12.34 9.49 -9.89
N GLY A 34 -11.51 10.47 -10.29
CA GLY A 34 -11.70 11.88 -10.00
C GLY A 34 -11.36 12.30 -8.57
N ALA A 35 -10.57 11.51 -7.84
CA ALA A 35 -10.12 11.86 -6.50
C ALA A 35 -9.12 13.04 -6.51
N ARG A 36 -9.04 13.74 -5.40
CA ARG A 36 -8.01 14.75 -5.12
C ARG A 36 -6.84 14.07 -4.43
N LEU A 37 -5.69 13.99 -5.10
CA LEU A 37 -4.54 13.23 -4.63
C LEU A 37 -3.50 14.08 -3.92
N CYS A 38 -2.98 13.64 -2.79
CA CYS A 38 -1.69 14.02 -2.26
C CYS A 38 -0.73 12.85 -2.48
N LEU A 39 0.16 12.99 -3.46
CA LEU A 39 1.19 12.00 -3.76
C LEU A 39 2.44 12.28 -2.95
N SER A 40 2.96 11.28 -2.25
CA SER A 40 4.19 11.38 -1.46
C SER A 40 5.17 10.28 -1.84
N ASP A 41 6.41 10.67 -2.08
CA ASP A 41 7.56 9.77 -2.34
C ASP A 41 8.85 10.50 -1.96
N MET A 42 9.93 9.78 -1.71
CA MET A 42 11.24 10.39 -1.45
C MET A 42 11.97 10.87 -2.71
N ARG A 43 11.57 10.39 -3.89
CA ARG A 43 12.19 10.66 -5.18
C ARG A 43 11.49 11.87 -5.85
N ALA A 44 12.03 13.06 -5.64
CA ALA A 44 11.42 14.32 -6.08
C ALA A 44 11.10 14.36 -7.58
N ASP A 45 12.06 13.97 -8.44
CA ASP A 45 11.89 14.02 -9.90
C ASP A 45 10.82 13.03 -10.40
N ALA A 46 10.83 11.82 -9.87
CA ALA A 46 9.82 10.79 -10.19
C ALA A 46 8.43 11.22 -9.71
N LEU A 47 8.35 11.89 -8.55
CA LEU A 47 7.11 12.40 -7.99
C LEU A 47 6.54 13.54 -8.85
N ALA A 48 7.39 14.48 -9.29
CA ALA A 48 7.00 15.56 -10.17
C ALA A 48 6.51 15.03 -11.53
N ALA A 49 7.22 14.05 -12.10
CA ALA A 49 6.82 13.41 -13.35
C ALA A 49 5.45 12.73 -13.24
N LEU A 50 5.23 11.94 -12.18
CA LEU A 50 3.94 11.26 -11.93
C LEU A 50 2.81 12.26 -11.72
N ALA A 51 3.06 13.34 -11.00
CA ALA A 51 2.06 14.38 -10.75
C ALA A 51 1.64 15.09 -12.06
N GLY A 52 2.59 15.34 -12.96
CA GLY A 52 2.32 15.89 -14.29
C GLY A 52 1.58 14.91 -15.19
N GLU A 53 1.99 13.64 -15.21
CA GLU A 53 1.33 12.56 -15.98
C GLU A 53 -0.16 12.41 -15.60
N LEU A 54 -0.47 12.51 -14.32
CA LEU A 54 -1.83 12.38 -13.80
C LEU A 54 -2.60 13.70 -13.72
N ASP A 55 -1.98 14.81 -14.07
CA ASP A 55 -2.56 16.18 -13.99
C ASP A 55 -3.27 16.44 -12.64
N ILE A 56 -2.63 15.99 -11.52
CA ILE A 56 -3.27 16.07 -10.21
C ILE A 56 -3.58 17.51 -9.78
N ALA A 57 -2.83 18.49 -10.28
CA ALA A 57 -3.03 19.91 -9.97
C ALA A 57 -4.41 20.40 -10.41
N ARG A 58 -4.96 19.87 -11.51
CA ARG A 58 -6.27 20.23 -12.04
C ARG A 58 -7.39 20.04 -11.02
N ASN A 59 -7.27 19.00 -10.16
CA ASN A 59 -8.24 18.69 -9.11
C ASN A 59 -7.82 19.25 -7.72
N GLY A 60 -6.83 20.15 -7.67
CA GLY A 60 -6.29 20.69 -6.41
C GLY A 60 -5.48 19.66 -5.63
N GLY A 61 -4.84 18.72 -6.33
CA GLY A 61 -3.93 17.75 -5.76
C GLY A 61 -2.62 18.39 -5.28
N LEU A 62 -1.86 17.62 -4.52
CA LEU A 62 -0.61 18.04 -3.88
C LEU A 62 0.48 17.00 -4.16
N THR A 63 1.73 17.44 -4.12
CA THR A 63 2.90 16.57 -3.98
C THR A 63 3.67 16.92 -2.72
N HIS A 64 4.28 15.93 -2.09
CA HIS A 64 5.16 16.16 -0.93
C HIS A 64 6.31 15.17 -0.98
N VAL A 65 7.54 15.71 -1.06
CA VAL A 65 8.75 14.88 -0.94
C VAL A 65 8.91 14.49 0.50
N THR A 66 8.86 13.19 0.80
CA THR A 66 8.86 12.68 2.18
C THR A 66 9.82 11.52 2.32
N ASP A 67 10.76 11.66 3.24
CA ASP A 67 11.51 10.52 3.76
C ASP A 67 10.73 9.90 4.93
N LEU A 68 10.22 8.71 4.72
CA LEU A 68 9.40 8.00 5.72
C LEU A 68 10.23 7.35 6.84
N SER A 69 11.56 7.36 6.74
CA SER A 69 12.44 6.99 7.86
C SER A 69 12.63 8.14 8.85
N ASP A 70 12.31 9.38 8.45
CA ASP A 70 12.41 10.57 9.27
C ASP A 70 11.02 11.02 9.79
N SER A 71 10.86 11.03 11.10
CA SER A 71 9.62 11.45 11.75
C SER A 71 9.27 12.92 11.47
N ALA A 72 10.26 13.82 11.37
CA ALA A 72 10.02 15.22 11.07
C ALA A 72 9.51 15.41 9.64
N SER A 73 10.00 14.63 8.69
CA SER A 73 9.52 14.62 7.31
C SER A 73 8.05 14.11 7.23
N ILE A 74 7.69 13.12 8.04
CA ILE A 74 6.30 12.65 8.15
C ILE A 74 5.40 13.73 8.75
N ASP A 75 5.82 14.38 9.82
CA ASP A 75 5.06 15.47 10.45
C ASP A 75 4.87 16.66 9.48
N ALA A 76 5.87 16.96 8.64
CA ALA A 76 5.77 17.95 7.57
C ALA A 76 4.72 17.58 6.52
N LEU A 77 4.66 16.30 6.08
CA LEU A 77 3.61 15.82 5.19
C LEU A 77 2.22 15.99 5.79
N VAL A 78 2.03 15.58 7.05
CA VAL A 78 0.76 15.73 7.77
C VAL A 78 0.36 17.20 7.88
N GLY A 79 1.33 18.06 8.23
CA GLY A 79 1.12 19.52 8.32
C GLY A 79 0.74 20.16 6.98
N ALA A 80 1.39 19.76 5.90
CA ALA A 80 1.10 20.25 4.54
C ALA A 80 -0.33 19.89 4.11
N VAL A 81 -0.74 18.65 4.30
CA VAL A 81 -2.11 18.19 4.01
C VAL A 81 -3.13 18.90 4.93
N GLY A 82 -2.83 19.00 6.22
CA GLY A 82 -3.68 19.71 7.17
C GLY A 82 -3.91 21.18 6.77
N LYS A 83 -2.85 21.88 6.36
CA LYS A 83 -2.93 23.28 5.90
C LYS A 83 -3.74 23.41 4.62
N ALA A 84 -3.59 22.50 3.66
CA ALA A 84 -4.22 22.60 2.36
C ALA A 84 -5.67 22.10 2.36
N TRP A 85 -5.98 21.05 3.12
CA TRP A 85 -7.27 20.35 3.03
C TRP A 85 -8.04 20.25 4.36
N GLY A 86 -7.44 20.63 5.48
CA GLY A 86 -7.94 20.39 6.83
C GLY A 86 -7.73 18.94 7.25
N ALA A 87 -8.37 18.01 6.56
CA ALA A 87 -8.17 16.58 6.76
C ALA A 87 -8.33 15.80 5.43
N PRO A 88 -7.62 14.68 5.24
CA PRO A 88 -7.90 13.74 4.17
C PRO A 88 -9.12 12.88 4.55
N GLU A 89 -9.70 12.20 3.57
CA GLU A 89 -10.75 11.18 3.77
C GLU A 89 -10.20 9.77 3.63
N ILE A 90 -9.11 9.62 2.87
CA ILE A 90 -8.45 8.33 2.64
C ILE A 90 -6.94 8.51 2.80
N VAL A 91 -6.31 7.60 3.53
CA VAL A 91 -4.85 7.51 3.67
C VAL A 91 -4.40 6.12 3.28
N ILE A 92 -3.46 6.03 2.34
CA ILE A 92 -2.91 4.76 1.86
C ILE A 92 -1.42 4.72 2.17
N ASN A 93 -1.06 3.93 3.17
CA ASN A 93 0.31 3.64 3.56
C ASN A 93 0.86 2.54 2.65
N ASN A 94 1.37 2.94 1.48
CA ASN A 94 1.86 2.02 0.47
C ASN A 94 3.39 1.90 0.45
N ALA A 95 4.12 2.90 0.88
CA ALA A 95 5.57 2.83 0.90
C ALA A 95 6.10 1.62 1.67
N GLY A 96 7.18 1.04 1.17
CA GLY A 96 7.83 -0.09 1.81
C GLY A 96 9.15 -0.46 1.15
N VAL A 97 10.04 -1.05 1.94
CA VAL A 97 11.34 -1.56 1.51
C VAL A 97 11.42 -3.06 1.82
N TYR A 98 12.06 -3.82 0.94
CA TYR A 98 12.17 -5.28 1.04
C TYR A 98 13.56 -5.79 0.63
N PRO A 99 14.61 -5.32 1.33
CA PRO A 99 15.95 -5.83 1.07
C PRO A 99 16.05 -7.31 1.39
N SER A 100 16.98 -7.99 0.75
CA SER A 100 17.24 -9.41 0.99
C SER A 100 18.65 -9.65 1.52
N GLY A 101 18.75 -10.56 2.49
CA GLY A 101 19.98 -11.00 3.11
C GLY A 101 19.70 -12.10 4.13
N PHE A 102 20.68 -12.89 4.48
CA PHE A 102 20.50 -13.83 5.58
C PHE A 102 20.38 -13.06 6.89
N LEU A 103 19.47 -13.50 7.76
CA LEU A 103 19.16 -12.81 9.01
C LEU A 103 20.40 -12.60 9.91
N ILE A 104 21.35 -13.53 9.88
CA ILE A 104 22.58 -13.44 10.66
C ILE A 104 23.58 -12.39 10.11
N ASP A 105 23.40 -11.96 8.86
CA ASP A 105 24.27 -11.01 8.16
C ASP A 105 23.68 -9.60 8.08
N ILE A 106 22.41 -9.43 8.48
CA ILE A 106 21.74 -8.13 8.48
C ILE A 106 22.18 -7.36 9.73
N ASP A 107 22.74 -6.18 9.54
CA ASP A 107 23.12 -5.30 10.63
C ASP A 107 21.91 -4.56 11.26
N ALA A 108 22.15 -3.93 12.42
CA ALA A 108 21.11 -3.21 13.13
C ALA A 108 20.57 -2.01 12.32
N ALA A 109 21.40 -1.33 11.56
CA ALA A 109 20.99 -0.16 10.77
C ALA A 109 20.02 -0.57 9.63
N GLU A 110 20.31 -1.68 8.96
CA GLU A 110 19.40 -2.20 7.93
C GLU A 110 18.08 -2.73 8.54
N TRP A 111 18.15 -3.39 9.69
CA TRP A 111 16.97 -3.78 10.45
C TRP A 111 16.12 -2.57 10.79
N ASP A 112 16.72 -1.52 11.38
CA ASP A 112 16.01 -0.30 11.79
C ASP A 112 15.38 0.39 10.57
N ARG A 113 16.11 0.51 9.45
CA ARG A 113 15.61 1.08 8.21
C ARG A 113 14.35 0.36 7.69
N ILE A 114 14.32 -0.97 7.78
CA ILE A 114 13.15 -1.76 7.37
C ILE A 114 11.96 -1.47 8.27
N PHE A 115 12.16 -1.48 9.59
CA PHE A 115 11.09 -1.26 10.55
C PHE A 115 10.63 0.20 10.57
N ASP A 116 11.53 1.14 10.39
CA ASP A 116 11.21 2.56 10.29
C ASP A 116 10.28 2.83 9.10
N THR A 117 10.60 2.28 7.94
CA THR A 117 9.79 2.50 6.73
C THR A 117 8.50 1.66 6.74
N ASN A 118 8.57 0.38 7.12
CA ASN A 118 7.46 -0.55 6.92
C ASN A 118 6.46 -0.58 8.08
N LEU A 119 6.84 -0.11 9.27
CA LEU A 119 6.01 -0.18 10.48
C LEU A 119 5.90 1.17 11.20
N ARG A 120 7.01 1.83 11.54
CA ARG A 120 6.97 3.11 12.25
C ARG A 120 6.33 4.21 11.40
N ALA A 121 6.65 4.29 10.12
CA ALA A 121 6.05 5.28 9.23
C ALA A 121 4.53 5.10 9.09
N PRO A 122 3.96 3.91 8.79
CA PRO A 122 2.51 3.70 8.84
C PRO A 122 1.86 4.05 10.19
N PHE A 123 2.55 3.80 11.31
CA PHE A 123 2.07 4.23 12.62
C PHE A 123 2.00 5.77 12.72
N LEU A 124 3.06 6.47 12.33
CA LEU A 124 3.15 7.94 12.44
C LEU A 124 2.17 8.63 11.48
N THR A 125 2.07 8.17 10.24
CA THR A 125 1.12 8.70 9.25
C THR A 125 -0.33 8.45 9.68
N ALA A 126 -0.66 7.22 10.07
CA ALA A 126 -2.01 6.89 10.57
C ALA A 126 -2.38 7.74 11.78
N ARG A 127 -1.49 7.87 12.78
CA ARG A 127 -1.69 8.71 13.95
C ARG A 127 -1.90 10.19 13.58
N GLY A 128 -1.04 10.73 12.71
CA GLY A 128 -1.09 12.12 12.30
C GLY A 128 -2.38 12.45 11.55
N PHE A 129 -2.72 11.67 10.55
CA PHE A 129 -3.92 11.89 9.75
C PHE A 129 -5.21 11.56 10.51
N ALA A 130 -5.23 10.54 11.36
CA ALA A 130 -6.38 10.29 12.24
C ALA A 130 -6.69 11.46 13.16
N ARG A 131 -5.67 12.12 13.72
CA ARG A 131 -5.88 13.36 14.52
C ARG A 131 -6.54 14.48 13.71
N LEU A 132 -6.13 14.68 12.45
CA LEU A 132 -6.78 15.66 11.56
C LEU A 132 -8.23 15.24 11.26
N MET A 133 -8.48 13.96 10.95
CA MET A 133 -9.82 13.44 10.70
C MET A 133 -10.73 13.64 11.92
N ILE A 134 -10.28 13.29 13.12
CA ILE A 134 -11.03 13.45 14.37
C ILE A 134 -11.35 14.94 14.62
N ALA A 135 -10.36 15.81 14.51
CA ALA A 135 -10.55 17.26 14.74
C ALA A 135 -11.54 17.86 13.73
N ALA A 136 -11.52 17.40 12.48
CA ALA A 136 -12.42 17.85 11.42
C ALA A 136 -13.75 17.06 11.36
N LYS A 137 -13.96 16.06 12.24
CA LYS A 137 -15.13 15.16 12.26
C LYS A 137 -15.34 14.44 10.92
N VAL A 138 -14.24 14.06 10.25
CA VAL A 138 -14.24 13.32 9.00
C VAL A 138 -14.21 11.81 9.31
N GLN A 139 -15.24 11.11 8.88
CA GLN A 139 -15.26 9.63 8.90
C GLN A 139 -14.40 9.12 7.75
N GLY A 140 -13.18 8.69 8.06
CA GLY A 140 -12.17 8.39 7.06
C GLY A 140 -11.84 6.90 6.91
N ASN A 141 -10.91 6.64 6.00
CA ASN A 141 -10.36 5.30 5.77
C ASN A 141 -8.84 5.36 5.78
N ILE A 142 -8.21 4.43 6.49
CA ILE A 142 -6.77 4.20 6.45
C ILE A 142 -6.54 2.79 5.90
N VAL A 143 -5.73 2.68 4.84
CA VAL A 143 -5.36 1.40 4.25
C VAL A 143 -3.86 1.21 4.34
N ASN A 144 -3.44 0.14 4.98
CA ASN A 144 -2.04 -0.27 5.03
C ASN A 144 -1.77 -1.32 3.95
N ILE A 145 -0.77 -1.07 3.11
CA ILE A 145 -0.34 -2.06 2.12
C ILE A 145 0.62 -3.04 2.80
N SER A 146 0.06 -4.20 3.10
CA SER A 146 0.76 -5.33 3.70
C SER A 146 1.37 -6.23 2.60
N SER A 147 1.47 -7.50 2.82
CA SER A 147 2.00 -8.48 1.87
C SER A 147 1.60 -9.87 2.31
N GLY A 148 1.46 -10.81 1.39
CA GLY A 148 1.38 -12.23 1.70
C GLY A 148 2.58 -12.76 2.53
N ALA A 149 3.68 -12.01 2.58
CA ALA A 149 4.81 -12.24 3.46
C ALA A 149 4.47 -12.07 4.95
N ALA A 150 3.39 -11.40 5.29
CA ALA A 150 2.90 -11.32 6.68
C ALA A 150 2.43 -12.67 7.23
N ARG A 151 1.98 -13.57 6.34
CA ARG A 151 1.47 -14.90 6.70
C ARG A 151 2.46 -16.02 6.42
N ARG A 152 3.43 -15.79 5.53
CA ARG A 152 4.38 -16.80 5.08
C ARG A 152 5.80 -16.30 5.25
N MET A 153 6.58 -16.95 6.12
CA MET A 153 8.01 -16.65 6.28
C MET A 153 8.77 -17.07 5.01
N ARG A 154 9.63 -16.19 4.52
CA ARG A 154 10.50 -16.44 3.37
C ARG A 154 11.96 -16.27 3.76
N ARG A 155 12.79 -17.21 3.35
CA ARG A 155 14.25 -17.14 3.52
C ARG A 155 14.79 -15.86 2.88
N THR A 156 15.79 -15.25 3.47
CA THR A 156 16.49 -14.02 3.06
C THR A 156 15.69 -12.72 3.12
N VAL A 157 14.39 -12.76 3.48
CA VAL A 157 13.57 -11.56 3.65
C VAL A 157 12.83 -11.55 4.98
N VAL A 158 13.44 -12.15 6.01
CA VAL A 158 12.83 -12.33 7.34
C VAL A 158 12.44 -11.00 8.00
N PRO A 159 13.26 -9.94 8.02
CA PRO A 159 12.85 -8.65 8.62
C PRO A 159 11.65 -8.03 7.91
N TYR A 160 11.58 -8.15 6.58
CA TYR A 160 10.41 -7.71 5.82
C TYR A 160 9.15 -8.48 6.22
N CYS A 161 9.21 -9.82 6.25
CA CYS A 161 8.08 -10.65 6.69
C CYS A 161 7.60 -10.24 8.09
N THR A 162 8.54 -10.07 9.03
CA THR A 162 8.26 -9.67 10.41
C THR A 162 7.61 -8.29 10.47
N SER A 163 8.12 -7.32 9.71
CA SER A 163 7.54 -5.96 9.65
C SER A 163 6.11 -5.96 9.11
N LYS A 164 5.81 -6.80 8.10
CA LYS A 164 4.45 -6.89 7.52
C LYS A 164 3.48 -7.64 8.45
N THR A 165 3.95 -8.67 9.19
CA THR A 165 3.15 -9.31 10.26
C THR A 165 2.80 -8.30 11.35
N ALA A 166 3.76 -7.48 11.77
CA ALA A 166 3.54 -6.42 12.76
C ALA A 166 2.57 -5.35 12.25
N LEU A 167 2.65 -4.98 10.96
CA LEU A 167 1.75 -4.02 10.33
C LEU A 167 0.30 -4.53 10.32
N ASP A 168 0.07 -5.82 10.08
CA ASP A 168 -1.28 -6.41 10.17
C ASP A 168 -1.85 -6.32 11.59
N ARG A 169 -1.00 -6.50 12.60
CA ARG A 169 -1.42 -6.30 14.00
C ARG A 169 -1.68 -4.85 14.32
N LEU A 170 -0.84 -3.93 13.86
CA LEU A 170 -1.03 -2.48 14.03
C LEU A 170 -2.34 -2.02 13.36
N THR A 171 -2.67 -2.55 12.18
CA THR A 171 -3.94 -2.29 11.50
C THR A 171 -5.14 -2.60 12.39
N LYS A 172 -5.14 -3.74 13.06
CA LYS A 172 -6.21 -4.13 13.99
C LYS A 172 -6.26 -3.24 15.23
N GLY A 173 -5.10 -2.82 15.75
CA GLY A 173 -5.01 -1.88 16.87
C GLY A 173 -5.69 -0.54 16.52
N PHE A 174 -5.30 0.07 15.41
CA PHE A 174 -5.94 1.29 14.95
C PHE A 174 -7.43 1.12 14.63
N ALA A 175 -7.83 -0.01 14.05
CA ALA A 175 -9.22 -0.27 13.74
C ALA A 175 -10.11 -0.26 14.99
N ILE A 176 -9.63 -0.84 16.10
CA ILE A 176 -10.35 -0.85 17.39
C ILE A 176 -10.43 0.56 17.97
N GLU A 177 -9.29 1.27 18.03
CA GLU A 177 -9.21 2.57 18.70
C GLU A 177 -9.89 3.70 17.91
N LEU A 178 -9.94 3.61 16.58
CA LEU A 178 -10.50 4.66 15.73
C LEU A 178 -11.97 4.43 15.33
N ALA A 179 -12.53 3.28 15.66
CA ALA A 179 -13.92 2.94 15.32
C ALA A 179 -14.95 3.91 15.93
N GLU A 180 -14.71 4.38 17.16
CA GLU A 180 -15.60 5.34 17.81
C GLU A 180 -15.68 6.69 17.07
N PHE A 181 -14.68 7.03 16.26
CA PHE A 181 -14.65 8.24 15.43
C PHE A 181 -15.16 7.99 14.01
N GLY A 182 -15.66 6.78 13.70
CA GLY A 182 -16.11 6.39 12.36
C GLY A 182 -14.97 6.24 11.36
N ILE A 183 -13.73 6.10 11.81
CA ILE A 183 -12.55 5.89 10.95
C ILE A 183 -12.30 4.38 10.86
N ARG A 184 -12.31 3.85 9.62
CA ARG A 184 -12.03 2.44 9.36
C ARG A 184 -10.55 2.25 8.99
N VAL A 185 -9.95 1.16 9.46
CA VAL A 185 -8.56 0.84 9.17
C VAL A 185 -8.47 -0.60 8.72
N ASN A 186 -7.95 -0.82 7.49
CA ASN A 186 -7.83 -2.15 6.90
C ASN A 186 -6.44 -2.33 6.27
N ALA A 187 -6.07 -3.56 5.99
CA ALA A 187 -4.88 -3.91 5.22
C ALA A 187 -5.27 -4.57 3.89
N VAL A 188 -4.46 -4.33 2.86
CA VAL A 188 -4.51 -5.06 1.59
C VAL A 188 -3.15 -5.68 1.36
N GLU A 189 -3.10 -6.95 0.95
CA GLU A 189 -1.90 -7.71 0.60
C GLU A 189 -1.86 -7.92 -0.91
N PRO A 190 -1.18 -7.04 -1.68
CA PRO A 190 -1.00 -7.24 -3.10
C PRO A 190 -0.18 -8.48 -3.41
N GLY A 191 -0.43 -9.06 -4.57
CA GLY A 191 0.38 -10.13 -5.12
C GLY A 191 1.70 -9.65 -5.72
N PHE A 192 2.36 -10.57 -6.42
CA PHE A 192 3.62 -10.31 -7.09
C PHE A 192 3.42 -9.34 -8.27
N ALA A 193 4.02 -8.16 -8.18
CA ALA A 193 4.00 -7.12 -9.20
C ALA A 193 5.42 -6.88 -9.72
N PRO A 194 5.83 -7.45 -10.85
CA PRO A 194 7.13 -7.21 -11.46
C PRO A 194 7.23 -5.77 -12.02
N GLY A 195 8.44 -5.33 -12.36
CA GLY A 195 8.66 -4.02 -12.99
C GLY A 195 9.18 -2.93 -12.06
N SER A 196 9.60 -3.28 -10.84
CA SER A 196 10.25 -2.32 -9.95
C SER A 196 11.61 -1.88 -10.53
N THR A 197 11.77 -0.58 -10.74
CA THR A 197 13.07 0.02 -11.12
C THR A 197 14.04 0.08 -9.95
N ALA A 198 13.54 0.12 -8.72
CA ALA A 198 14.35 0.12 -7.50
C ALA A 198 14.90 -1.28 -7.15
N SER A 199 14.26 -2.34 -7.66
CA SER A 199 14.68 -3.73 -7.48
C SER A 199 14.36 -4.52 -8.74
N PRO A 200 15.15 -4.36 -9.81
CA PRO A 200 14.91 -5.03 -11.08
C PRO A 200 15.07 -6.55 -10.91
N LEU A 201 14.15 -7.29 -11.50
CA LEU A 201 14.13 -8.75 -11.50
C LEU A 201 14.49 -9.27 -12.88
N THR A 202 15.15 -10.43 -12.94
CA THR A 202 15.38 -11.13 -14.22
C THR A 202 14.09 -11.80 -14.71
N ASP A 203 13.96 -11.94 -16.02
CA ASP A 203 12.79 -12.61 -16.63
C ASP A 203 12.63 -14.03 -16.08
N ALA A 204 13.71 -14.77 -15.90
CA ALA A 204 13.70 -16.10 -15.31
C ALA A 204 13.15 -16.10 -13.87
N HIS A 205 13.46 -15.06 -13.06
CA HIS A 205 12.89 -14.93 -11.72
C HIS A 205 11.40 -14.62 -11.76
N VAL A 206 10.98 -13.75 -12.68
CA VAL A 206 9.55 -13.40 -12.88
C VAL A 206 8.78 -14.64 -13.29
N GLU A 207 9.28 -15.42 -14.24
CA GLU A 207 8.66 -16.65 -14.71
C GLU A 207 8.55 -17.70 -13.59
N ALA A 208 9.65 -17.98 -12.89
CA ALA A 208 9.66 -18.93 -11.77
C ALA A 208 8.70 -18.54 -10.66
N THR A 209 8.64 -17.24 -10.31
CA THR A 209 7.71 -16.72 -9.28
C THR A 209 6.27 -16.87 -9.74
N THR A 210 5.97 -16.51 -10.99
CA THR A 210 4.63 -16.57 -11.57
C THR A 210 4.12 -18.02 -11.68
N ALA A 211 4.99 -18.97 -12.00
CA ALA A 211 4.64 -20.38 -12.06
C ALA A 211 4.15 -20.94 -10.71
N GLY A 212 4.62 -20.37 -9.59
CA GLY A 212 4.20 -20.72 -8.24
C GLY A 212 2.88 -20.08 -7.78
N ILE A 213 2.30 -19.17 -8.56
CA ILE A 213 1.03 -18.50 -8.21
C ILE A 213 -0.15 -19.38 -8.67
N PRO A 214 -1.10 -19.76 -7.80
CA PRO A 214 -2.23 -20.60 -8.17
C PRO A 214 -3.05 -20.09 -9.36
N LEU A 215 -3.34 -18.78 -9.44
CA LEU A 215 -4.03 -18.18 -10.58
C LEU A 215 -3.14 -18.04 -11.83
N GLY A 216 -1.87 -18.41 -11.77
CA GLY A 216 -0.97 -18.59 -12.92
C GLY A 216 -0.50 -17.30 -13.59
N ARG A 217 -0.63 -16.15 -12.93
CA ARG A 217 -0.17 -14.86 -13.44
C ARG A 217 0.35 -13.95 -12.33
N ALA A 218 1.19 -13.01 -12.69
CA ALA A 218 1.53 -11.87 -11.84
C ALA A 218 0.33 -10.92 -11.68
N SER A 219 0.41 -10.00 -10.72
CA SER A 219 -0.59 -8.94 -10.53
C SER A 219 -0.63 -8.00 -11.74
N LEU A 220 -1.84 -7.63 -12.13
CA LEU A 220 -2.12 -6.60 -13.12
C LEU A 220 -2.39 -5.25 -12.44
N PRO A 221 -2.31 -4.13 -13.18
CA PRO A 221 -2.50 -2.79 -12.64
C PRO A 221 -3.82 -2.56 -11.90
N GLU A 222 -4.87 -3.30 -12.25
CA GLU A 222 -6.20 -3.18 -11.63
C GLU A 222 -6.41 -4.06 -10.40
N ASP A 223 -5.62 -5.12 -10.19
CA ASP A 223 -5.89 -6.12 -9.14
C ASP A 223 -5.87 -5.50 -7.73
N ALA A 224 -4.77 -4.90 -7.33
CA ALA A 224 -4.64 -4.29 -6.01
C ALA A 224 -5.47 -3.01 -5.86
N PRO A 225 -5.48 -2.07 -6.83
CA PRO A 225 -6.30 -0.87 -6.73
C PRO A 225 -7.80 -1.15 -6.58
N ASN A 226 -8.37 -2.11 -7.29
CA ASN A 226 -9.78 -2.47 -7.14
C ASN A 226 -10.13 -2.88 -5.71
N ALA A 227 -9.27 -3.67 -5.06
CA ALA A 227 -9.48 -4.08 -3.68
C ALA A 227 -9.30 -2.92 -2.69
N ILE A 228 -8.30 -2.06 -2.91
CA ILE A 228 -8.04 -0.87 -2.09
C ILE A 228 -9.23 0.08 -2.19
N MET A 229 -9.71 0.37 -3.39
CA MET A 229 -10.88 1.21 -3.60
C MET A 229 -12.12 0.58 -2.97
N PHE A 230 -12.31 -0.74 -3.08
CA PHE A 230 -13.43 -1.42 -2.42
C PHE A 230 -13.41 -1.18 -0.91
N VAL A 231 -12.29 -1.42 -0.21
CA VAL A 231 -12.25 -1.21 1.25
C VAL A 231 -12.35 0.27 1.65
N CYS A 232 -12.05 1.20 0.73
CA CYS A 232 -12.24 2.65 0.92
C CYS A 232 -13.67 3.13 0.61
N SER A 233 -14.48 2.34 -0.10
CA SER A 233 -15.81 2.74 -0.56
C SER A 233 -16.88 2.62 0.52
N SER A 234 -18.04 3.19 0.24
CA SER A 234 -19.27 3.02 1.02
C SER A 234 -19.75 1.57 1.07
N LYS A 235 -19.42 0.77 0.04
CA LYS A 235 -19.77 -0.67 -0.05
C LYS A 235 -19.07 -1.52 1.03
N ALA A 236 -17.99 -1.00 1.63
CA ALA A 236 -17.23 -1.64 2.72
C ALA A 236 -17.49 -0.96 4.08
N ALA A 237 -18.63 -0.29 4.26
CA ALA A 237 -18.90 0.52 5.46
C ALA A 237 -18.86 -0.28 6.78
N TYR A 238 -19.06 -1.60 6.74
CA TYR A 238 -19.01 -2.48 7.92
C TYR A 238 -17.73 -3.32 8.01
N ILE A 239 -16.67 -2.91 7.27
CA ILE A 239 -15.38 -3.61 7.23
C ILE A 239 -14.30 -2.72 7.88
N THR A 240 -13.78 -3.16 9.05
CA THR A 240 -12.62 -2.56 9.71
C THR A 240 -11.80 -3.65 10.39
N GLY A 241 -10.48 -3.48 10.48
CA GLY A 241 -9.54 -4.47 11.04
C GLY A 241 -9.30 -5.70 10.15
N ALA A 242 -9.81 -5.69 8.91
CA ALA A 242 -9.62 -6.78 7.97
C ALA A 242 -8.28 -6.68 7.23
N THR A 243 -7.76 -7.85 6.84
CA THR A 243 -6.66 -7.98 5.88
C THR A 243 -7.18 -8.72 4.66
N LEU A 244 -7.18 -8.05 3.49
CA LEU A 244 -7.66 -8.59 2.24
C LEU A 244 -6.49 -8.97 1.33
N SER A 245 -6.37 -10.26 1.01
CA SER A 245 -5.34 -10.76 0.10
C SER A 245 -5.79 -10.67 -1.35
N VAL A 246 -4.90 -10.14 -2.20
CA VAL A 246 -5.11 -9.95 -3.63
C VAL A 246 -3.86 -10.45 -4.35
N ASP A 247 -3.53 -11.72 -4.16
CA ASP A 247 -2.23 -12.28 -4.52
C ASP A 247 -2.31 -13.53 -5.39
N GLY A 248 -3.49 -13.82 -5.94
CA GLY A 248 -3.70 -14.99 -6.77
C GLY A 248 -3.53 -16.33 -6.03
N GLY A 249 -3.60 -16.32 -4.69
CA GLY A 249 -3.39 -17.48 -3.84
C GLY A 249 -1.93 -17.75 -3.47
N ASN A 250 -0.99 -16.85 -3.81
CA ASN A 250 0.44 -17.07 -3.61
C ASN A 250 0.85 -17.27 -2.14
N SER A 251 0.10 -16.69 -1.20
CA SER A 251 0.45 -16.75 0.24
C SER A 251 -0.26 -17.84 1.04
N ILE A 252 -1.23 -18.56 0.45
CA ILE A 252 -2.03 -19.55 1.19
C ILE A 252 -1.41 -20.94 1.29
N GLY A 253 -0.37 -21.23 0.50
CA GLY A 253 0.29 -22.52 0.51
C GLY A 253 1.35 -22.68 -0.57
N THR A 254 1.79 -23.92 -0.78
CA THR A 254 2.67 -24.32 -1.89
C THR A 254 1.79 -24.82 -3.03
N PHE A 255 2.02 -24.32 -4.24
CA PHE A 255 1.29 -24.73 -5.42
C PHE A 255 2.23 -25.35 -6.45
N GLN A 256 1.85 -26.51 -6.96
CA GLN A 256 2.45 -27.13 -8.13
C GLN A 256 1.34 -27.49 -9.11
N ARG A 257 1.45 -27.04 -10.34
CA ARG A 257 0.47 -27.40 -11.37
C ARG A 257 0.51 -28.91 -11.60
N SER A 258 -0.65 -29.56 -11.56
CA SER A 258 -0.78 -30.94 -11.96
C SER A 258 -0.34 -31.06 -13.42
N GLN A 259 0.57 -31.99 -13.74
CA GLN A 259 0.78 -32.38 -15.13
C GLN A 259 -0.54 -32.97 -15.62
N PRO A 260 -1.01 -32.66 -16.85
CA PRO A 260 -2.15 -33.34 -17.40
C PRO A 260 -1.82 -34.84 -17.39
N ALA A 261 -2.72 -35.65 -16.82
CA ALA A 261 -2.55 -37.09 -16.82
C ALA A 261 -2.26 -37.53 -18.28
N SER A 262 -1.05 -38.05 -18.51
CA SER A 262 -0.70 -38.60 -19.80
C SER A 262 -1.62 -39.79 -20.04
N GLY A 263 -2.76 -39.55 -20.75
CA GLY A 263 -3.61 -40.67 -21.16
C GLY A 263 -5.11 -40.56 -20.87
N ALA A 264 -5.71 -39.38 -20.95
CA ALA A 264 -7.14 -39.31 -21.22
C ALA A 264 -7.32 -38.87 -22.69
N ARG A 265 -7.35 -39.87 -23.58
CA ARG A 265 -7.93 -39.76 -24.91
C ARG A 265 -9.40 -40.17 -24.83
#